data_e4aaa26df2e5cf7f9c0d8bec6e5636ed
#
_entry.id   e4aaa26df2e5cf7f9c0d8bec6e5636ed
#
_cell.length_a   1.000
_cell.length_b   1.000
_cell.length_c   1.000
_cell.angle_alpha   90.00
_cell.angle_beta   90.00
_cell.angle_gamma   90.00
#
_symmetry.space_group_name_H-M   'P 1'
#
loop_
_entity.id
_entity.type
_entity.pdbx_description
1 polymer ?
#
loop_
_entity_poly.entity_id
_entity_poly.type
_entity_poly.pdbx_seq_one_letter_code
_entity_poly.pdbx_strand_id
1 'polypeptide(L)'
;MKITEIKKYPLAYEGRESLFIEVLTDNGLKGLGEVGVAKMGNAVIAAIEHLEQRLIGEDPWESEKLWQIMFRGNFFPPGVIYSSAISAIDIALWDLKGKSVNLPLYKLLGGPVRNKVVCYPHTQGSTTQELVDNSKRAVEEGWKFVRWGQPETHGVLEEAELSEQMPGKLEPIESVRLATEQMALVREAVGDEIGLLLDVHTRLDTAHVIDLCDRVKEFKPFFIEDPLRSESPHAYRNLSKHVSLPIAAGEQWSSKWQFRQVIEEDLINYARIDLCIVGGITEAKKITNWAETHYIDIVPHNPLGAVSAAACVSLCMASTNVGVQEMPRRPGTDSNDLFPVQISWEDGYAWCNDLPGLGIE
;
A
#
# COMPACT_ATOMS: atom_id res chain seq x y z
N MET A 1 15.65 16.50 -21.59
CA MET A 1 15.53 16.64 -20.11
C MET A 1 16.54 15.68 -19.49
N LYS A 2 17.33 16.18 -18.53
CA LYS A 2 18.38 15.37 -17.89
C LYS A 2 18.26 15.50 -16.37
N ILE A 3 18.42 14.40 -15.65
CA ILE A 3 18.44 14.40 -14.18
C ILE A 3 19.71 15.11 -13.71
N THR A 4 19.57 16.04 -12.77
CA THR A 4 20.69 16.84 -12.24
C THR A 4 20.97 16.58 -10.75
N GLU A 5 19.94 16.23 -9.95
CA GLU A 5 20.05 16.02 -8.50
C GLU A 5 18.87 15.23 -7.99
N ILE A 6 19.04 14.48 -6.89
CA ILE A 6 17.94 13.86 -6.13
C ILE A 6 18.01 14.41 -4.69
N LYS A 7 17.08 15.29 -4.34
CA LYS A 7 16.95 15.83 -2.98
C LYS A 7 16.16 14.86 -2.11
N LYS A 8 16.54 14.77 -0.85
CA LYS A 8 15.96 13.87 0.16
C LYS A 8 15.44 14.71 1.33
N TYR A 9 14.18 14.50 1.71
CA TYR A 9 13.49 15.23 2.77
C TYR A 9 12.97 14.26 3.83
N PRO A 10 13.83 13.89 4.81
CA PRO A 10 13.37 13.16 5.98
C PRO A 10 12.56 14.11 6.87
N LEU A 11 11.33 13.72 7.19
CA LEU A 11 10.40 14.53 7.97
C LEU A 11 9.82 13.69 9.10
N ALA A 12 9.72 14.29 10.28
CA ALA A 12 8.88 13.78 11.36
C ALA A 12 7.66 14.70 11.44
N TYR A 13 6.50 14.17 11.03
CA TYR A 13 5.27 14.94 10.97
C TYR A 13 4.13 14.15 11.64
N GLU A 14 3.43 14.80 12.57
CA GLU A 14 2.32 14.20 13.32
C GLU A 14 2.63 12.83 13.94
N GLY A 15 3.85 12.69 14.49
CA GLY A 15 4.29 11.46 15.14
C GLY A 15 4.70 10.34 14.18
N ARG A 16 4.80 10.63 12.87
CA ARG A 16 5.24 9.69 11.84
C ARG A 16 6.54 10.13 11.21
N GLU A 17 7.37 9.14 10.90
CA GLU A 17 8.53 9.32 10.05
C GLU A 17 8.10 9.19 8.59
N SER A 18 8.43 10.18 7.78
CA SER A 18 8.20 10.19 6.33
C SER A 18 9.50 10.57 5.61
N LEU A 19 9.71 10.04 4.43
CA LEU A 19 10.84 10.39 3.59
C LEU A 19 10.34 10.64 2.17
N PHE A 20 10.39 11.91 1.76
CA PHE A 20 10.08 12.33 0.39
C PHE A 20 11.36 12.61 -0.37
N ILE A 21 11.27 12.54 -1.69
CA ILE A 21 12.36 12.94 -2.59
C ILE A 21 11.85 13.84 -3.70
N GLU A 22 12.73 14.69 -4.21
CA GLU A 22 12.56 15.40 -5.47
C GLU A 22 13.66 15.00 -6.45
N VAL A 23 13.29 14.54 -7.63
CA VAL A 23 14.20 14.37 -8.76
C VAL A 23 14.18 15.66 -9.57
N LEU A 24 15.31 16.35 -9.65
CA LEU A 24 15.48 17.63 -10.33
C LEU A 24 16.06 17.41 -11.73
N THR A 25 15.68 18.31 -12.67
CA THR A 25 16.15 18.24 -14.06
C THR A 25 16.74 19.56 -14.55
N ASP A 26 17.52 19.48 -15.62
CA ASP A 26 18.22 20.61 -16.26
C ASP A 26 17.28 21.67 -16.87
N ASN A 27 16.02 21.34 -17.12
CA ASN A 27 15.00 22.26 -17.60
C ASN A 27 14.08 22.83 -16.50
N GLY A 28 14.42 22.57 -15.22
CA GLY A 28 13.74 23.13 -14.05
C GLY A 28 12.50 22.35 -13.57
N LEU A 29 12.09 21.28 -14.25
CA LEU A 29 11.03 20.41 -13.77
C LEU A 29 11.52 19.57 -12.58
N LYS A 30 10.59 19.28 -11.67
CA LYS A 30 10.82 18.47 -10.48
C LYS A 30 9.76 17.39 -10.37
N GLY A 31 10.18 16.15 -10.05
CA GLY A 31 9.27 15.04 -9.76
C GLY A 31 9.33 14.65 -8.30
N LEU A 32 8.17 14.35 -7.72
CA LEU A 32 8.00 13.94 -6.33
C LEU A 32 7.95 12.42 -6.21
N GLY A 33 8.59 11.88 -5.16
CA GLY A 33 8.50 10.48 -4.78
C GLY A 33 8.41 10.32 -3.26
N GLU A 34 7.88 9.19 -2.82
CA GLU A 34 7.73 8.85 -1.40
C GLU A 34 8.31 7.46 -1.13
N VAL A 35 8.95 7.30 0.01
CA VAL A 35 9.64 6.07 0.43
C VAL A 35 8.72 5.21 1.30
N GLY A 36 8.59 3.93 0.99
CA GLY A 36 7.70 3.00 1.69
C GLY A 36 8.15 2.61 3.09
N VAL A 37 9.46 2.42 3.30
CA VAL A 37 10.03 1.98 4.60
C VAL A 37 10.68 3.15 5.36
N ALA A 38 9.93 4.21 5.62
CA ALA A 38 10.42 5.45 6.22
C ALA A 38 11.10 5.25 7.59
N LYS A 39 10.67 4.28 8.40
CA LYS A 39 11.34 3.90 9.67
C LYS A 39 12.79 3.43 9.46
N MET A 40 13.18 3.03 8.26
CA MET A 40 14.55 2.71 7.86
C MET A 40 15.16 3.82 7.00
N GLY A 41 14.69 5.06 7.14
CA GLY A 41 14.98 6.19 6.28
C GLY A 41 16.48 6.43 6.02
N ASN A 42 17.32 6.32 7.03
CA ASN A 42 18.78 6.49 6.88
C ASN A 42 19.39 5.44 5.92
N ALA A 43 18.93 4.19 5.98
CA ALA A 43 19.40 3.14 5.07
C ALA A 43 18.89 3.38 3.63
N VAL A 44 17.66 3.86 3.49
CA VAL A 44 17.08 4.21 2.18
C VAL A 44 17.77 5.44 1.58
N ILE A 45 18.11 6.46 2.38
CA ILE A 45 18.89 7.62 1.92
C ILE A 45 20.23 7.16 1.34
N ALA A 46 20.95 6.29 2.04
CA ALA A 46 22.23 5.77 1.52
C ALA A 46 22.05 4.96 0.21
N ALA A 47 20.94 4.22 0.08
CA ALA A 47 20.60 3.53 -1.17
C ALA A 47 20.30 4.53 -2.30
N ILE A 48 19.53 5.60 -2.03
CA ILE A 48 19.25 6.66 -3.01
C ILE A 48 20.55 7.34 -3.46
N GLU A 49 21.45 7.68 -2.54
CA GLU A 49 22.75 8.30 -2.88
C GLU A 49 23.62 7.41 -3.76
N HIS A 50 23.59 6.11 -3.51
CA HIS A 50 24.28 5.14 -4.37
C HIS A 50 23.65 5.08 -5.77
N LEU A 51 22.32 5.10 -5.89
CA LEU A 51 21.60 5.09 -7.16
C LEU A 51 21.77 6.39 -7.93
N GLU A 52 21.75 7.54 -7.25
CA GLU A 52 21.87 8.88 -7.84
C GLU A 52 23.10 8.99 -8.75
N GLN A 53 24.23 8.44 -8.33
CA GLN A 53 25.49 8.45 -9.11
C GLN A 53 25.35 7.85 -10.50
N ARG A 54 24.37 6.97 -10.72
CA ARG A 54 24.11 6.30 -12.02
C ARG A 54 23.01 6.97 -12.83
N LEU A 55 22.26 7.88 -12.21
CA LEU A 55 21.09 8.50 -12.80
C LEU A 55 21.35 9.94 -13.25
N ILE A 56 22.35 10.62 -12.67
CA ILE A 56 22.72 11.96 -13.08
C ILE A 56 23.11 11.97 -14.57
N GLY A 57 22.51 12.88 -15.35
CA GLY A 57 22.70 13.02 -16.78
C GLY A 57 21.81 12.12 -17.64
N GLU A 58 21.09 11.15 -17.06
CA GLU A 58 20.15 10.29 -17.77
C GLU A 58 18.82 11.03 -18.06
N ASP A 59 18.06 10.51 -19.02
CA ASP A 59 16.75 11.05 -19.40
C ASP A 59 15.63 10.39 -18.60
N PRO A 60 14.85 11.14 -17.79
CA PRO A 60 13.71 10.62 -17.02
C PRO A 60 12.65 9.89 -17.87
N TRP A 61 12.56 10.16 -19.18
CA TRP A 61 11.64 9.45 -20.06
C TRP A 61 11.95 7.98 -20.24
N GLU A 62 13.20 7.58 -20.05
CA GLU A 62 13.66 6.20 -20.20
C GLU A 62 13.43 5.38 -18.90
N SER A 63 12.30 5.54 -18.22
CA SER A 63 12.05 4.96 -16.89
C SER A 63 12.28 3.45 -16.83
N GLU A 64 11.93 2.67 -17.86
CA GLU A 64 12.20 1.23 -17.89
C GLU A 64 13.71 0.94 -17.91
N LYS A 65 14.47 1.65 -18.73
CA LYS A 65 15.95 1.54 -18.76
C LYS A 65 16.55 1.90 -17.41
N LEU A 66 16.10 3.04 -16.81
CA LEU A 66 16.58 3.51 -15.51
C LEU A 66 16.23 2.52 -14.41
N TRP A 67 15.02 1.95 -14.46
CA TRP A 67 14.62 0.91 -13.54
C TRP A 67 15.55 -0.32 -13.63
N GLN A 68 15.89 -0.77 -14.83
CA GLN A 68 16.81 -1.89 -15.02
C GLN A 68 18.23 -1.54 -14.52
N ILE A 69 18.71 -0.32 -14.75
CA ILE A 69 19.99 0.15 -14.22
C ILE A 69 19.98 0.11 -12.67
N MET A 70 18.92 0.60 -12.05
CA MET A 70 18.78 0.61 -10.61
C MET A 70 18.68 -0.80 -10.03
N PHE A 71 17.84 -1.66 -10.60
CA PHE A 71 17.56 -2.99 -10.06
C PHE A 71 18.63 -4.02 -10.40
N ARG A 72 19.15 -4.03 -11.66
CA ARG A 72 20.10 -5.02 -12.17
C ARG A 72 21.53 -4.50 -12.34
N GLY A 73 21.76 -3.23 -12.11
CA GLY A 73 23.08 -2.63 -12.24
C GLY A 73 24.11 -3.13 -11.22
N ASN A 74 23.68 -3.85 -10.19
CA ASN A 74 24.53 -4.59 -9.26
C ASN A 74 24.41 -6.09 -9.51
N PHE A 75 25.44 -6.85 -9.10
CA PHE A 75 25.43 -8.31 -9.22
C PHE A 75 24.38 -8.97 -8.32
N PHE A 76 24.19 -8.43 -7.10
CA PHE A 76 23.23 -8.97 -6.14
C PHE A 76 21.84 -8.35 -6.32
N PRO A 77 20.76 -9.18 -6.24
CA PRO A 77 19.40 -8.66 -6.26
C PRO A 77 19.13 -7.72 -5.08
N PRO A 78 18.38 -6.63 -5.27
CA PRO A 78 18.04 -5.73 -4.18
C PRO A 78 17.04 -6.36 -3.20
N GLY A 79 17.14 -5.98 -1.93
CA GLY A 79 16.11 -6.23 -0.89
C GLY A 79 15.17 -5.03 -0.74
N VAL A 80 14.27 -5.09 0.26
CA VAL A 80 13.19 -4.10 0.47
C VAL A 80 13.70 -2.66 0.60
N ILE A 81 14.81 -2.42 1.29
CA ILE A 81 15.41 -1.08 1.46
C ILE A 81 15.76 -0.48 0.10
N TYR A 82 16.48 -1.25 -0.71
CA TYR A 82 16.94 -0.80 -2.02
C TYR A 82 15.78 -0.68 -3.01
N SER A 83 14.81 -1.60 -2.94
CA SER A 83 13.61 -1.54 -3.77
C SER A 83 12.73 -0.34 -3.41
N SER A 84 12.65 0.05 -2.12
CA SER A 84 11.95 1.26 -1.70
C SER A 84 12.63 2.53 -2.25
N ALA A 85 13.97 2.58 -2.29
CA ALA A 85 14.69 3.67 -2.95
C ALA A 85 14.38 3.75 -4.46
N ILE A 86 14.37 2.58 -5.15
CA ILE A 86 13.98 2.49 -6.57
C ILE A 86 12.54 2.97 -6.76
N SER A 87 11.63 2.57 -5.87
CA SER A 87 10.22 2.93 -5.94
C SER A 87 10.00 4.45 -5.87
N ALA A 88 10.64 5.10 -4.90
CA ALA A 88 10.52 6.55 -4.74
C ALA A 88 11.06 7.29 -5.98
N ILE A 89 12.20 6.86 -6.51
CA ILE A 89 12.79 7.44 -7.75
C ILE A 89 11.83 7.19 -8.93
N ASP A 90 11.33 5.99 -9.13
CA ASP A 90 10.44 5.65 -10.25
C ASP A 90 9.13 6.47 -10.20
N ILE A 91 8.52 6.63 -9.03
CA ILE A 91 7.34 7.49 -8.84
C ILE A 91 7.66 8.93 -9.27
N ALA A 92 8.82 9.46 -8.84
CA ALA A 92 9.26 10.81 -9.24
C ALA A 92 9.52 10.94 -10.75
N LEU A 93 10.04 9.89 -11.41
CA LEU A 93 10.22 9.88 -12.87
C LEU A 93 8.87 9.92 -13.60
N TRP A 94 7.86 9.21 -13.10
CA TRP A 94 6.51 9.25 -13.68
C TRP A 94 5.82 10.59 -13.45
N ASP A 95 6.03 11.23 -12.31
CA ASP A 95 5.57 12.59 -12.05
C ASP A 95 6.20 13.61 -13.03
N LEU A 96 7.53 13.52 -13.24
CA LEU A 96 8.25 14.31 -14.25
C LEU A 96 7.68 14.12 -15.65
N LYS A 97 7.38 12.89 -16.06
CA LYS A 97 6.77 12.63 -17.38
C LYS A 97 5.45 13.36 -17.53
N GLY A 98 4.55 13.25 -16.57
CA GLY A 98 3.28 13.93 -16.59
C GLY A 98 3.43 15.46 -16.69
N LYS A 99 4.30 16.02 -15.85
CA LYS A 99 4.62 17.46 -15.86
C LYS A 99 5.22 17.92 -17.18
N SER A 100 6.09 17.13 -17.79
CA SER A 100 6.76 17.50 -19.04
C SER A 100 5.84 17.57 -20.25
N VAL A 101 4.71 16.88 -20.22
CA VAL A 101 3.70 16.89 -21.30
C VAL A 101 2.37 17.51 -20.86
N ASN A 102 2.34 18.08 -19.67
CA ASN A 102 1.15 18.72 -19.08
C ASN A 102 -0.08 17.81 -19.03
N LEU A 103 0.13 16.54 -18.59
CA LEU A 103 -0.92 15.54 -18.43
C LEU A 103 -0.88 14.91 -17.04
N PRO A 104 -2.05 14.62 -16.43
CA PRO A 104 -2.13 13.83 -15.21
C PRO A 104 -1.56 12.41 -15.42
N LEU A 105 -0.98 11.85 -14.37
CA LEU A 105 -0.34 10.52 -14.41
C LEU A 105 -1.29 9.43 -14.89
N TYR A 106 -2.54 9.40 -14.41
CA TYR A 106 -3.49 8.35 -14.82
C TYR A 106 -3.75 8.31 -16.33
N LYS A 107 -3.66 9.47 -17.04
CA LYS A 107 -3.77 9.51 -18.51
C LYS A 107 -2.55 8.88 -19.20
N LEU A 108 -1.35 9.09 -18.66
CA LEU A 108 -0.13 8.44 -19.19
C LEU A 108 -0.17 6.92 -18.99
N LEU A 109 -0.85 6.44 -17.94
CA LEU A 109 -1.05 5.02 -17.67
C LEU A 109 -2.15 4.37 -18.53
N GLY A 110 -2.83 5.15 -19.38
CA GLY A 110 -3.87 4.67 -20.30
C GLY A 110 -5.31 4.92 -19.84
N GLY A 111 -5.51 5.61 -18.71
CA GLY A 111 -6.83 5.89 -18.13
C GLY A 111 -7.49 7.17 -18.66
N PRO A 112 -8.68 7.51 -18.08
CA PRO A 112 -9.30 6.77 -17.01
C PRO A 112 -10.16 5.61 -17.53
N VAL A 113 -10.12 4.47 -16.84
CA VAL A 113 -11.09 3.38 -16.97
C VAL A 113 -12.31 3.62 -16.06
N ARG A 114 -12.06 4.33 -14.95
CA ARG A 114 -13.09 4.76 -13.97
C ARG A 114 -12.85 6.20 -13.53
N ASN A 115 -13.93 6.90 -13.16
CA ASN A 115 -13.84 8.30 -12.76
C ASN A 115 -13.49 8.47 -11.27
N LYS A 116 -13.71 7.44 -10.45
CA LYS A 116 -13.43 7.43 -9.02
C LYS A 116 -13.13 6.02 -8.54
N VAL A 117 -12.42 5.92 -7.43
CA VAL A 117 -12.00 4.69 -6.79
C VAL A 117 -12.63 4.61 -5.40
N VAL A 118 -13.29 3.51 -5.07
CA VAL A 118 -13.82 3.29 -3.73
C VAL A 118 -12.65 3.04 -2.77
N CYS A 119 -12.71 3.63 -1.57
CA CYS A 119 -11.65 3.59 -0.58
C CYS A 119 -12.11 3.07 0.76
N TYR A 120 -11.17 2.64 1.60
CA TYR A 120 -11.39 2.30 2.99
C TYR A 120 -10.42 3.04 3.93
N PRO A 121 -10.90 3.47 5.13
CA PRO A 121 -10.08 4.08 6.17
C PRO A 121 -9.49 3.01 7.08
N HIS A 122 -8.58 3.41 7.96
CA HIS A 122 -8.21 2.63 9.14
C HIS A 122 -9.15 2.99 10.30
N THR A 123 -9.97 2.04 10.71
CA THR A 123 -10.81 2.15 11.89
C THR A 123 -10.21 1.31 13.00
N GLN A 124 -9.59 1.93 13.98
CA GLN A 124 -8.96 1.25 15.11
C GLN A 124 -9.55 1.75 16.41
N GLY A 125 -9.36 1.00 17.49
CA GLY A 125 -9.73 1.39 18.84
C GLY A 125 -8.86 0.64 19.85
N SER A 126 -8.57 1.27 20.99
CA SER A 126 -7.88 0.64 22.12
C SER A 126 -8.76 -0.41 22.82
N THR A 127 -10.05 -0.36 22.59
CA THR A 127 -11.03 -1.34 23.07
C THR A 127 -11.95 -1.76 21.92
N THR A 128 -12.59 -2.91 22.06
CA THR A 128 -13.61 -3.36 21.10
C THR A 128 -14.76 -2.37 20.97
N GLN A 129 -15.18 -1.72 22.05
CA GLN A 129 -16.24 -0.70 21.99
C GLN A 129 -15.80 0.53 21.19
N GLU A 130 -14.58 1.00 21.40
CA GLU A 130 -14.03 2.12 20.63
C GLU A 130 -13.90 1.79 19.14
N LEU A 131 -13.47 0.56 18.79
CA LEU A 131 -13.46 0.07 17.41
C LEU A 131 -14.86 0.15 16.77
N VAL A 132 -15.88 -0.32 17.48
CA VAL A 132 -17.28 -0.28 17.03
C VAL A 132 -17.74 1.16 16.80
N ASP A 133 -17.45 2.07 17.73
CA ASP A 133 -17.85 3.47 17.63
C ASP A 133 -17.11 4.19 16.50
N ASN A 134 -15.82 3.91 16.30
CA ASN A 134 -15.05 4.45 15.19
C ASN A 134 -15.53 3.90 13.84
N SER A 135 -15.93 2.63 13.79
CA SER A 135 -16.51 2.03 12.57
C SER A 135 -17.83 2.67 12.19
N LYS A 136 -18.73 2.94 13.17
CA LYS A 136 -19.97 3.69 12.93
C LYS A 136 -19.69 5.10 12.39
N ARG A 137 -18.75 5.81 13.03
CA ARG A 137 -18.36 7.15 12.59
C ARG A 137 -17.84 7.16 11.17
N ALA A 138 -16.99 6.19 10.77
CA ALA A 138 -16.53 6.06 9.40
C ALA A 138 -17.69 5.88 8.40
N VAL A 139 -18.70 5.07 8.75
CA VAL A 139 -19.91 4.91 7.91
C VAL A 139 -20.70 6.21 7.82
N GLU A 140 -20.88 6.94 8.92
CA GLU A 140 -21.55 8.26 8.95
C GLU A 140 -20.80 9.29 8.10
N GLU A 141 -19.48 9.19 8.02
CA GLU A 141 -18.63 10.02 7.16
C GLU A 141 -18.71 9.64 5.66
N GLY A 142 -19.40 8.57 5.32
CA GLY A 142 -19.61 8.13 3.94
C GLY A 142 -18.73 6.99 3.46
N TRP A 143 -17.86 6.43 4.32
CA TRP A 143 -17.04 5.28 3.94
C TRP A 143 -17.91 4.05 3.69
N LYS A 144 -17.57 3.28 2.65
CA LYS A 144 -18.30 2.06 2.24
C LYS A 144 -17.64 0.79 2.79
N PHE A 145 -16.48 0.93 3.36
CA PHE A 145 -15.69 -0.14 3.96
C PHE A 145 -15.11 0.33 5.29
N VAL A 146 -14.86 -0.60 6.19
CA VAL A 146 -14.12 -0.38 7.44
C VAL A 146 -13.06 -1.47 7.59
N ARG A 147 -11.87 -1.07 8.03
CA ARG A 147 -10.72 -1.95 8.18
C ARG A 147 -10.05 -1.73 9.53
N TRP A 148 -9.76 -2.81 10.22
CA TRP A 148 -8.99 -2.77 11.47
C TRP A 148 -7.96 -3.90 11.53
N GLY A 149 -6.96 -3.74 12.42
CA GLY A 149 -5.91 -4.73 12.64
C GLY A 149 -6.36 -5.87 13.55
N GLN A 150 -5.76 -7.02 13.36
CA GLN A 150 -5.89 -8.17 14.27
C GLN A 150 -5.57 -7.72 15.72
N PRO A 151 -6.43 -8.05 16.70
CA PRO A 151 -6.15 -7.70 18.10
C PRO A 151 -4.83 -8.33 18.57
N GLU A 152 -3.94 -7.53 19.08
CA GLU A 152 -2.64 -7.97 19.57
C GLU A 152 -2.77 -8.37 21.05
N THR A 153 -2.58 -9.67 21.32
CA THR A 153 -2.51 -10.21 22.65
C THR A 153 -1.18 -10.90 22.85
N HIS A 154 -0.45 -10.51 23.86
CA HIS A 154 0.95 -10.92 24.04
C HIS A 154 1.16 -11.91 25.19
N GLY A 155 0.11 -12.25 25.92
CA GLY A 155 -0.02 -13.33 26.88
C GLY A 155 0.96 -13.36 28.07
N VAL A 156 2.19 -12.90 27.91
CA VAL A 156 3.26 -13.12 28.91
C VAL A 156 4.03 -11.85 29.28
N LEU A 157 3.98 -10.79 28.47
CA LEU A 157 4.75 -9.57 28.68
C LEU A 157 3.83 -8.37 28.85
N GLU A 158 4.18 -7.43 29.74
CA GLU A 158 3.41 -6.21 29.92
C GLU A 158 3.54 -5.28 28.72
N GLU A 159 2.46 -4.55 28.38
CA GLU A 159 2.35 -3.67 27.21
C GLU A 159 3.53 -2.69 27.02
N ALA A 160 4.09 -2.18 28.10
CA ALA A 160 5.20 -1.23 28.08
C ALA A 160 6.53 -1.82 27.58
N GLU A 161 6.69 -3.15 27.63
CA GLU A 161 7.91 -3.86 27.18
C GLU A 161 7.83 -4.29 25.72
N LEU A 162 6.67 -4.12 25.09
CA LEU A 162 6.30 -4.77 23.84
C LEU A 162 6.42 -3.87 22.60
N SER A 163 6.55 -2.55 22.77
CA SER A 163 6.21 -1.58 21.73
C SER A 163 7.09 -1.58 20.47
N GLU A 164 8.35 -2.06 20.51
CA GLU A 164 9.23 -2.02 19.33
C GLU A 164 10.12 -3.25 19.08
N GLN A 165 10.15 -4.22 20.00
CA GLN A 165 11.09 -5.34 19.93
C GLN A 165 10.45 -6.74 19.84
N MET A 166 9.15 -6.79 19.52
CA MET A 166 8.40 -8.04 19.50
C MET A 166 8.82 -8.99 18.37
N PRO A 167 8.88 -10.29 18.65
CA PRO A 167 9.25 -11.31 17.65
C PRO A 167 8.17 -11.54 16.56
N GLY A 168 7.17 -10.69 16.42
CA GLY A 168 6.21 -10.71 15.31
C GLY A 168 5.15 -11.80 15.39
N LYS A 169 4.94 -12.42 16.55
CA LYS A 169 3.85 -13.39 16.77
C LYS A 169 2.89 -12.90 17.85
N LEU A 170 1.63 -13.25 17.70
CA LEU A 170 0.57 -13.00 18.66
C LEU A 170 0.33 -14.26 19.51
N GLU A 171 -0.33 -14.11 20.69
CA GLU A 171 -0.96 -15.23 21.37
C GLU A 171 -2.18 -15.67 20.55
N PRO A 172 -2.10 -16.78 19.80
CA PRO A 172 -3.03 -17.01 18.69
C PRO A 172 -4.45 -17.31 19.15
N ILE A 173 -4.62 -18.05 20.24
CA ILE A 173 -5.95 -18.49 20.71
C ILE A 173 -6.78 -17.30 21.13
N GLU A 174 -6.21 -16.43 21.95
CA GLU A 174 -6.92 -15.24 22.44
C GLU A 174 -7.12 -14.21 21.32
N SER A 175 -6.10 -13.99 20.49
CA SER A 175 -6.16 -13.08 19.37
C SER A 175 -7.25 -13.46 18.37
N VAL A 176 -7.36 -14.74 18.00
CA VAL A 176 -8.42 -15.26 17.13
C VAL A 176 -9.81 -15.12 17.78
N ARG A 177 -9.93 -15.41 19.09
CA ARG A 177 -11.20 -15.22 19.81
C ARG A 177 -11.66 -13.76 19.79
N LEU A 178 -10.76 -12.83 20.11
CA LEU A 178 -11.06 -11.40 20.11
C LEU A 178 -11.38 -10.87 18.72
N ALA A 179 -10.64 -11.29 17.69
CA ALA A 179 -10.92 -10.91 16.30
C ALA A 179 -12.32 -11.37 15.86
N THR A 180 -12.73 -12.59 16.28
CA THR A 180 -14.07 -13.11 15.99
C THR A 180 -15.15 -12.26 16.67
N GLU A 181 -14.96 -11.92 17.93
CA GLU A 181 -15.87 -11.07 18.70
C GLU A 181 -15.97 -9.67 18.09
N GLN A 182 -14.85 -9.05 17.75
CA GLN A 182 -14.82 -7.75 17.08
C GLN A 182 -15.55 -7.79 15.73
N MET A 183 -15.31 -8.82 14.92
CA MET A 183 -15.98 -8.98 13.62
C MET A 183 -17.51 -9.04 13.76
N ALA A 184 -18.01 -9.80 14.75
CA ALA A 184 -19.43 -9.91 15.04
C ALA A 184 -20.03 -8.55 15.44
N LEU A 185 -19.40 -7.87 16.41
CA LEU A 185 -19.90 -6.59 16.94
C LEU A 185 -19.83 -5.46 15.91
N VAL A 186 -18.77 -5.40 15.11
CA VAL A 186 -18.67 -4.40 14.03
C VAL A 186 -19.73 -4.69 12.97
N ARG A 187 -19.92 -5.94 12.54
CA ARG A 187 -20.98 -6.32 11.57
C ARG A 187 -22.37 -5.93 12.09
N GLU A 188 -22.70 -6.24 13.32
CA GLU A 188 -23.97 -5.85 13.95
C GLU A 188 -24.15 -4.32 13.94
N ALA A 189 -23.07 -3.58 14.17
CA ALA A 189 -23.11 -2.13 14.33
C ALA A 189 -23.24 -1.36 13.00
N VAL A 190 -22.60 -1.85 11.92
CA VAL A 190 -22.54 -1.14 10.63
C VAL A 190 -23.48 -1.72 9.57
N GLY A 191 -24.09 -2.89 9.80
CA GLY A 191 -25.01 -3.54 8.85
C GLY A 191 -24.33 -4.30 7.71
N ASP A 192 -25.13 -4.95 6.86
CA ASP A 192 -24.64 -5.86 5.81
C ASP A 192 -24.09 -5.17 4.56
N GLU A 193 -24.42 -3.89 4.35
CA GLU A 193 -24.03 -3.14 3.15
C GLU A 193 -22.57 -2.63 3.21
N ILE A 194 -21.94 -2.66 4.39
CA ILE A 194 -20.57 -2.18 4.60
C ILE A 194 -19.58 -3.32 4.45
N GLY A 195 -18.56 -3.15 3.61
CA GLY A 195 -17.46 -4.11 3.49
C GLY A 195 -16.58 -4.13 4.74
N LEU A 196 -16.34 -5.32 5.31
CA LEU A 196 -15.46 -5.48 6.47
C LEU A 196 -14.13 -6.08 6.05
N LEU A 197 -13.03 -5.50 6.51
CA LEU A 197 -11.68 -5.92 6.20
C LEU A 197 -10.91 -6.12 7.52
N LEU A 198 -10.37 -7.32 7.70
CA LEU A 198 -9.54 -7.64 8.87
C LEU A 198 -8.09 -7.85 8.41
N ASP A 199 -7.20 -7.01 8.91
CA ASP A 199 -5.78 -7.12 8.65
C ASP A 199 -5.08 -7.93 9.75
N VAL A 200 -4.60 -9.11 9.39
CA VAL A 200 -3.87 -10.00 10.29
C VAL A 200 -2.42 -9.53 10.49
N HIS A 201 -1.93 -8.66 9.60
CA HIS A 201 -0.58 -8.06 9.72
C HIS A 201 0.53 -9.10 9.82
N THR A 202 0.36 -10.24 9.13
CA THR A 202 1.32 -11.37 9.12
C THR A 202 1.60 -12.01 10.50
N ARG A 203 0.70 -11.83 11.47
CA ARG A 203 0.94 -12.19 12.88
C ARG A 203 0.56 -13.63 13.24
N LEU A 204 -0.18 -14.33 12.38
CA LEU A 204 -0.64 -15.71 12.65
C LEU A 204 0.08 -16.73 11.77
N ASP A 205 0.11 -17.98 12.24
CA ASP A 205 0.53 -19.13 11.44
C ASP A 205 -0.67 -19.74 10.70
N THR A 206 -0.42 -20.54 9.67
CA THR A 206 -1.46 -21.10 8.78
C THR A 206 -2.62 -21.78 9.53
N ALA A 207 -2.34 -22.54 10.58
CA ALA A 207 -3.39 -23.23 11.33
C ALA A 207 -4.36 -22.25 12.02
N HIS A 208 -3.82 -21.18 12.59
CA HIS A 208 -4.62 -20.17 13.27
C HIS A 208 -5.38 -19.26 12.30
N VAL A 209 -4.82 -19.00 11.11
CA VAL A 209 -5.54 -18.30 10.05
C VAL A 209 -6.74 -19.11 9.56
N ILE A 210 -6.58 -20.44 9.41
CA ILE A 210 -7.69 -21.32 9.02
C ILE A 210 -8.80 -21.27 10.08
N ASP A 211 -8.46 -21.38 11.38
CA ASP A 211 -9.42 -21.28 12.48
C ASP A 211 -10.12 -19.90 12.50
N LEU A 212 -9.36 -18.82 12.34
CA LEU A 212 -9.91 -17.46 12.24
C LEU A 212 -10.92 -17.36 11.10
N CYS A 213 -10.53 -17.76 9.88
CA CYS A 213 -11.37 -17.70 8.71
C CYS A 213 -12.66 -18.53 8.87
N ASP A 214 -12.57 -19.70 9.48
CA ASP A 214 -13.74 -20.53 9.76
C ASP A 214 -14.72 -19.87 10.73
N ARG A 215 -14.22 -19.15 11.73
CA ARG A 215 -15.04 -18.44 12.72
C ARG A 215 -15.68 -17.17 12.15
N VAL A 216 -14.97 -16.40 11.32
CA VAL A 216 -15.47 -15.10 10.83
C VAL A 216 -16.26 -15.18 9.54
N LYS A 217 -16.31 -16.32 8.85
CA LYS A 217 -16.99 -16.45 7.55
C LYS A 217 -18.47 -16.11 7.56
N GLU A 218 -19.17 -16.36 8.66
CA GLU A 218 -20.61 -16.03 8.79
C GLU A 218 -20.85 -14.52 8.74
N PHE A 219 -19.87 -13.69 9.11
CA PHE A 219 -19.95 -12.22 9.07
C PHE A 219 -19.61 -11.65 7.69
N LYS A 220 -19.28 -12.49 6.71
CA LYS A 220 -19.01 -12.14 5.31
C LYS A 220 -17.99 -10.99 5.17
N PRO A 221 -16.76 -11.12 5.69
CA PRO A 221 -15.74 -10.13 5.43
C PRO A 221 -15.47 -10.01 3.93
N PHE A 222 -15.15 -8.79 3.46
CA PHE A 222 -14.80 -8.55 2.06
C PHE A 222 -13.48 -9.25 1.71
N PHE A 223 -12.49 -9.17 2.61
CA PHE A 223 -11.30 -10.02 2.59
C PHE A 223 -10.63 -10.12 3.97
N ILE A 224 -9.73 -11.09 4.09
CA ILE A 224 -8.73 -11.19 5.16
C ILE A 224 -7.39 -10.76 4.57
N GLU A 225 -6.77 -9.76 5.20
CA GLU A 225 -5.56 -9.08 4.73
C GLU A 225 -4.32 -9.66 5.38
N ASP A 226 -3.28 -9.86 4.58
CA ASP A 226 -1.92 -10.32 4.92
C ASP A 226 -1.88 -11.36 6.07
N PRO A 227 -2.58 -12.51 5.88
CA PRO A 227 -2.73 -13.49 6.94
C PRO A 227 -1.45 -14.21 7.32
N LEU A 228 -0.48 -14.33 6.41
CA LEU A 228 0.75 -15.08 6.59
C LEU A 228 1.98 -14.20 6.35
N ARG A 229 3.10 -14.60 6.94
CA ARG A 229 4.38 -13.93 6.72
C ARG A 229 4.82 -13.99 5.26
N SER A 230 5.42 -12.91 4.82
CA SER A 230 5.78 -12.68 3.41
C SER A 230 6.98 -13.47 2.91
N GLU A 231 7.80 -14.03 3.81
CA GLU A 231 9.03 -14.74 3.45
C GLU A 231 8.76 -16.01 2.64
N SER A 232 7.54 -16.55 2.72
CA SER A 232 7.19 -17.84 2.15
C SER A 232 5.86 -17.81 1.38
N PRO A 233 5.81 -17.14 0.20
CA PRO A 233 4.57 -17.05 -0.59
C PRO A 233 3.93 -18.41 -0.91
N HIS A 234 4.73 -19.49 -1.00
CA HIS A 234 4.21 -20.83 -1.24
C HIS A 234 3.33 -21.38 -0.10
N ALA A 235 3.39 -20.80 1.10
CA ALA A 235 2.51 -21.19 2.22
C ALA A 235 1.03 -20.92 1.90
N TYR A 236 0.74 -19.95 1.02
CA TYR A 236 -0.60 -19.69 0.51
C TYR A 236 -1.23 -20.88 -0.23
N ARG A 237 -0.43 -21.82 -0.78
CA ARG A 237 -0.94 -23.08 -1.35
C ARG A 237 -1.67 -23.97 -0.35
N ASN A 238 -1.23 -23.95 0.90
CA ASN A 238 -1.93 -24.68 1.95
C ASN A 238 -3.17 -23.91 2.40
N LEU A 239 -3.03 -22.60 2.57
CA LEU A 239 -4.12 -21.74 2.99
C LEU A 239 -5.31 -21.82 2.01
N SER A 240 -5.06 -21.66 0.71
CA SER A 240 -6.09 -21.64 -0.35
C SER A 240 -6.92 -22.93 -0.45
N LYS A 241 -6.39 -24.06 0.05
CA LYS A 241 -7.12 -25.34 0.08
C LYS A 241 -8.13 -25.45 1.22
N HIS A 242 -7.99 -24.62 2.25
CA HIS A 242 -8.76 -24.73 3.49
C HIS A 242 -9.61 -23.49 3.78
N VAL A 243 -9.33 -22.36 3.12
CA VAL A 243 -10.02 -21.11 3.35
C VAL A 243 -10.86 -20.74 2.13
N SER A 244 -12.15 -20.47 2.35
CA SER A 244 -13.10 -20.04 1.32
C SER A 244 -13.30 -18.53 1.28
N LEU A 245 -12.78 -17.79 2.25
CA LEU A 245 -12.84 -16.34 2.28
C LEU A 245 -11.83 -15.74 1.31
N PRO A 246 -12.15 -14.58 0.70
CA PRO A 246 -11.19 -13.86 -0.12
C PRO A 246 -9.97 -13.44 0.69
N ILE A 247 -8.78 -13.60 0.10
CA ILE A 247 -7.50 -13.24 0.69
C ILE A 247 -6.87 -12.08 -0.08
N ALA A 248 -6.42 -11.07 0.64
CA ALA A 248 -5.61 -9.97 0.13
C ALA A 248 -4.19 -10.09 0.70
N ALA A 249 -3.16 -10.04 -0.16
CA ALA A 249 -1.78 -10.12 0.31
C ALA A 249 -0.79 -9.44 -0.63
N GLY A 250 0.35 -9.03 -0.08
CA GLY A 250 1.46 -8.55 -0.90
C GLY A 250 2.15 -7.27 -0.45
N GLU A 251 1.69 -6.58 0.58
CA GLU A 251 2.25 -5.29 1.01
C GLU A 251 3.74 -5.33 1.35
N GLN A 252 4.24 -6.49 1.80
CA GLN A 252 5.65 -6.67 2.14
C GLN A 252 6.51 -7.16 0.96
N TRP A 253 5.92 -7.47 -0.20
CA TRP A 253 6.67 -7.98 -1.34
C TRP A 253 7.28 -6.84 -2.15
N SER A 254 8.60 -6.87 -2.23
CA SER A 254 9.41 -5.80 -2.82
C SER A 254 9.76 -6.02 -4.30
N SER A 255 9.15 -6.99 -4.96
CA SER A 255 9.36 -7.25 -6.39
C SER A 255 8.25 -8.09 -7.01
N LYS A 256 8.04 -7.94 -8.32
CA LYS A 256 7.08 -8.76 -9.09
C LYS A 256 7.36 -10.28 -9.01
N TRP A 257 8.61 -10.68 -8.76
CA TRP A 257 8.96 -12.11 -8.65
C TRP A 257 8.37 -12.76 -7.39
N GLN A 258 8.14 -11.98 -6.32
CA GLN A 258 7.46 -12.47 -5.11
C GLN A 258 5.95 -12.64 -5.35
N PHE A 259 5.34 -11.81 -6.20
CA PHE A 259 3.94 -11.96 -6.63
C PHE A 259 3.73 -13.14 -7.58
N ARG A 260 4.79 -13.59 -8.27
CA ARG A 260 4.69 -14.57 -9.34
C ARG A 260 3.87 -15.79 -8.96
N GLN A 261 4.24 -16.43 -7.87
CA GLN A 261 3.62 -17.70 -7.47
C GLN A 261 2.15 -17.52 -7.09
N VAL A 262 1.83 -16.50 -6.31
CA VAL A 262 0.47 -16.29 -5.81
C VAL A 262 -0.49 -15.88 -6.93
N ILE A 263 0.01 -15.24 -7.99
CA ILE A 263 -0.78 -14.92 -9.18
C ILE A 263 -0.92 -16.15 -10.06
N GLU A 264 0.19 -16.79 -10.49
CA GLU A 264 0.16 -17.92 -11.44
C GLU A 264 -0.61 -19.15 -10.91
N GLU A 265 -0.76 -19.30 -9.61
CA GLU A 265 -1.46 -20.41 -8.97
C GLU A 265 -2.81 -19.99 -8.36
N ASP A 266 -3.27 -18.77 -8.62
CA ASP A 266 -4.56 -18.22 -8.12
C ASP A 266 -4.71 -18.36 -6.60
N LEU A 267 -3.64 -18.06 -5.84
CA LEU A 267 -3.60 -18.28 -4.40
C LEU A 267 -4.16 -17.14 -3.56
N ILE A 268 -4.40 -15.99 -4.17
CA ILE A 268 -4.98 -14.79 -3.56
C ILE A 268 -6.09 -14.24 -4.46
N ASN A 269 -6.98 -13.45 -3.90
CA ASN A 269 -8.07 -12.80 -4.64
C ASN A 269 -7.75 -11.32 -4.91
N TYR A 270 -6.93 -10.72 -4.05
CA TYR A 270 -6.55 -9.31 -4.11
C TYR A 270 -5.05 -9.16 -3.92
N ALA A 271 -4.39 -8.47 -4.87
CA ALA A 271 -2.97 -8.16 -4.79
C ALA A 271 -2.76 -6.81 -4.09
N ARG A 272 -2.16 -6.86 -2.89
CA ARG A 272 -1.80 -5.70 -2.07
C ARG A 272 -0.46 -5.13 -2.53
N ILE A 273 -0.47 -4.39 -3.62
CA ILE A 273 0.75 -3.84 -4.22
C ILE A 273 1.11 -2.53 -3.53
N ASP A 274 2.26 -2.46 -2.86
CA ASP A 274 2.81 -1.20 -2.36
C ASP A 274 3.71 -0.55 -3.41
N LEU A 275 3.26 0.56 -3.98
CA LEU A 275 3.98 1.27 -5.03
C LEU A 275 5.31 1.87 -4.52
N CYS A 276 5.39 2.16 -3.23
CA CYS A 276 6.60 2.71 -2.59
C CYS A 276 7.61 1.63 -2.17
N ILE A 277 7.28 0.34 -2.38
CA ILE A 277 8.13 -0.81 -2.02
C ILE A 277 8.45 -1.69 -3.23
N VAL A 278 7.49 -1.94 -4.13
CA VAL A 278 7.59 -2.97 -5.18
C VAL A 278 8.49 -2.60 -6.36
N GLY A 279 8.99 -1.39 -6.41
CA GLY A 279 9.78 -0.85 -7.53
C GLY A 279 9.05 0.24 -8.32
N GLY A 280 8.10 0.94 -7.68
CA GLY A 280 7.38 2.07 -8.23
C GLY A 280 6.23 1.71 -9.17
N ILE A 281 5.76 2.71 -9.90
CA ILE A 281 4.64 2.62 -10.85
C ILE A 281 4.99 1.68 -12.02
N THR A 282 6.23 1.71 -12.49
CA THR A 282 6.72 0.85 -13.58
C THR A 282 6.51 -0.64 -13.28
N GLU A 283 6.82 -1.10 -12.07
CA GLU A 283 6.64 -2.50 -11.69
C GLU A 283 5.20 -2.78 -11.23
N ALA A 284 4.58 -1.87 -10.48
CA ALA A 284 3.20 -2.02 -10.04
C ALA A 284 2.25 -2.21 -11.23
N LYS A 285 2.43 -1.45 -12.32
CA LYS A 285 1.63 -1.61 -13.56
C LYS A 285 1.79 -2.99 -14.19
N LYS A 286 3.00 -3.57 -14.19
CA LYS A 286 3.24 -4.93 -14.70
C LYS A 286 2.52 -5.98 -13.86
N ILE A 287 2.57 -5.87 -12.52
CA ILE A 287 1.87 -6.78 -11.61
C ILE A 287 0.36 -6.65 -11.81
N THR A 288 -0.16 -5.42 -11.91
CA THR A 288 -1.58 -5.15 -12.17
C THR A 288 -2.07 -5.84 -13.43
N ASN A 289 -1.35 -5.66 -14.55
CA ASN A 289 -1.71 -6.26 -15.83
C ASN A 289 -1.59 -7.81 -15.82
N TRP A 290 -0.67 -8.34 -15.03
CA TRP A 290 -0.52 -9.78 -14.84
C TRP A 290 -1.67 -10.35 -14.02
N ALA A 291 -2.00 -9.73 -12.89
CA ALA A 291 -3.10 -10.10 -12.02
C ALA A 291 -4.47 -10.08 -12.76
N GLU A 292 -4.66 -9.13 -13.70
CA GLU A 292 -5.86 -9.03 -14.52
C GLU A 292 -6.15 -10.33 -15.29
N THR A 293 -5.12 -11.00 -15.82
CA THR A 293 -5.26 -12.24 -16.59
C THR A 293 -5.67 -13.44 -15.73
N HIS A 294 -5.56 -13.32 -14.42
CA HIS A 294 -5.95 -14.30 -13.41
C HIS A 294 -7.22 -13.90 -12.64
N TYR A 295 -7.92 -12.83 -13.06
CA TYR A 295 -9.09 -12.28 -12.35
C TYR A 295 -8.80 -11.91 -10.90
N ILE A 296 -7.56 -11.51 -10.61
CA ILE A 296 -7.14 -11.00 -9.32
C ILE A 296 -7.21 -9.47 -9.39
N ASP A 297 -7.99 -8.87 -8.49
CA ASP A 297 -8.07 -7.43 -8.38
C ASP A 297 -6.89 -6.86 -7.58
N ILE A 298 -6.51 -5.61 -7.86
CA ILE A 298 -5.53 -4.90 -7.04
C ILE A 298 -6.23 -4.16 -5.90
N VAL A 299 -5.57 -4.14 -4.76
CA VAL A 299 -5.90 -3.34 -3.57
C VAL A 299 -4.59 -2.69 -3.10
N PRO A 300 -4.15 -1.59 -3.75
CA PRO A 300 -2.85 -1.02 -3.44
C PRO A 300 -2.71 -0.64 -1.98
N HIS A 301 -1.61 -1.10 -1.37
CA HIS A 301 -1.23 -0.75 0.00
C HIS A 301 -0.76 0.70 0.05
N ASN A 302 -1.33 1.48 0.96
CA ASN A 302 -1.01 2.90 1.11
C ASN A 302 -1.20 3.41 2.55
N PRO A 303 -0.37 3.03 3.50
CA PRO A 303 -0.39 3.58 4.87
C PRO A 303 0.34 4.94 4.98
N LEU A 304 0.84 5.44 3.85
CA LEU A 304 1.78 6.55 3.72
C LEU A 304 1.08 7.91 3.54
N GLY A 305 1.72 8.81 2.80
CA GLY A 305 1.31 10.18 2.61
C GLY A 305 0.60 10.46 1.28
N ALA A 306 0.51 11.76 0.96
CA ALA A 306 -0.21 12.26 -0.20
C ALA A 306 0.39 11.82 -1.54
N VAL A 307 1.72 11.66 -1.64
CA VAL A 307 2.41 11.26 -2.87
C VAL A 307 2.08 9.81 -3.21
N SER A 308 2.16 8.91 -2.22
CA SER A 308 1.77 7.50 -2.37
C SER A 308 0.27 7.39 -2.72
N ALA A 309 -0.59 8.13 -2.03
CA ALA A 309 -2.03 8.13 -2.30
C ALA A 309 -2.34 8.52 -3.76
N ALA A 310 -1.72 9.58 -4.28
CA ALA A 310 -1.91 10.00 -5.66
C ALA A 310 -1.39 8.99 -6.69
N ALA A 311 -0.25 8.36 -6.41
CA ALA A 311 0.28 7.31 -7.27
C ALA A 311 -0.65 6.09 -7.31
N CYS A 312 -1.14 5.62 -6.14
CA CYS A 312 -2.08 4.51 -6.02
C CYS A 312 -3.41 4.79 -6.72
N VAL A 313 -4.01 5.96 -6.47
CA VAL A 313 -5.28 6.34 -7.10
C VAL A 313 -5.12 6.50 -8.63
N SER A 314 -3.98 7.04 -9.10
CA SER A 314 -3.66 7.13 -10.53
C SER A 314 -3.60 5.74 -11.18
N LEU A 315 -2.96 4.77 -10.53
CA LEU A 315 -2.90 3.38 -11.01
C LEU A 315 -4.30 2.77 -11.05
N CYS A 316 -5.09 2.94 -9.98
CA CYS A 316 -6.45 2.42 -9.90
C CYS A 316 -7.37 3.03 -10.95
N MET A 317 -7.30 4.34 -11.21
CA MET A 317 -8.09 5.00 -12.25
C MET A 317 -7.76 4.49 -13.67
N ALA A 318 -6.53 4.01 -13.87
CA ALA A 318 -6.06 3.50 -15.16
C ALA A 318 -6.09 1.95 -15.26
N SER A 319 -6.73 1.26 -14.32
CA SER A 319 -6.77 -0.21 -14.28
C SER A 319 -8.20 -0.73 -14.24
N THR A 320 -8.44 -1.88 -14.89
CA THR A 320 -9.76 -2.54 -14.94
C THR A 320 -10.04 -3.36 -13.69
N ASN A 321 -9.03 -4.06 -13.17
CA ASN A 321 -9.08 -4.99 -12.04
C ASN A 321 -8.72 -4.27 -10.73
N VAL A 322 -9.68 -3.54 -10.17
CA VAL A 322 -9.51 -2.82 -8.90
C VAL A 322 -10.61 -3.18 -7.93
N GLY A 323 -10.24 -3.69 -6.76
CA GLY A 323 -11.15 -3.94 -5.65
C GLY A 323 -11.46 -2.66 -4.89
N VAL A 324 -10.60 -2.29 -3.94
CA VAL A 324 -10.76 -1.10 -3.10
C VAL A 324 -9.38 -0.48 -2.82
N GLN A 325 -9.31 0.84 -2.63
CA GLN A 325 -8.06 1.54 -2.33
C GLN A 325 -7.93 1.83 -0.84
N GLU A 326 -6.80 1.47 -0.27
CA GLU A 326 -6.43 1.87 1.09
C GLU A 326 -6.22 3.38 1.16
N MET A 327 -6.92 4.01 2.09
CA MET A 327 -6.87 5.46 2.32
C MET A 327 -7.04 5.73 3.82
N PRO A 328 -5.97 5.66 4.61
CA PRO A 328 -6.05 5.74 6.08
C PRO A 328 -6.77 6.97 6.60
N ARG A 329 -6.68 8.07 5.84
CA ARG A 329 -7.30 9.36 6.12
C ARG A 329 -7.83 9.99 4.84
N ARG A 330 -8.80 10.86 5.00
CA ARG A 330 -9.32 11.64 3.88
C ARG A 330 -8.24 12.57 3.34
N PRO A 331 -8.00 12.62 2.04
CA PRO A 331 -7.17 13.66 1.42
C PRO A 331 -7.64 15.06 1.83
N GLY A 332 -6.70 15.96 2.05
CA GLY A 332 -7.00 17.32 2.51
C GLY A 332 -7.28 17.45 4.02
N THR A 333 -7.18 16.37 4.81
CA THR A 333 -7.29 16.43 6.28
C THR A 333 -5.97 16.19 7.00
N ASP A 334 -4.93 15.83 6.26
CA ASP A 334 -3.60 15.50 6.77
C ASP A 334 -2.54 16.09 5.84
N SER A 335 -1.43 16.52 6.39
CA SER A 335 -0.26 17.04 5.64
C SER A 335 -0.54 18.25 4.72
N ASN A 336 -1.58 19.03 5.00
CA ASN A 336 -1.97 20.18 4.17
C ASN A 336 -0.91 21.29 4.11
N ASP A 337 -0.09 21.40 5.17
CA ASP A 337 1.02 22.37 5.21
C ASP A 337 2.17 21.97 4.28
N LEU A 338 2.31 20.67 4.01
CA LEU A 338 3.33 20.12 3.11
C LEU A 338 2.79 20.00 1.67
N PHE A 339 1.54 19.60 1.53
CA PHE A 339 0.86 19.37 0.25
C PHE A 339 -0.50 20.05 0.25
N PRO A 340 -0.57 21.38 -0.03
CA PRO A 340 -1.83 22.13 -0.06
C PRO A 340 -2.76 21.67 -1.19
N VAL A 341 -2.24 21.06 -2.24
CA VAL A 341 -3.01 20.47 -3.33
C VAL A 341 -2.84 18.95 -3.29
N GLN A 342 -3.93 18.24 -3.10
CA GLN A 342 -3.98 16.77 -3.03
C GLN A 342 -5.05 16.21 -3.97
N ILE A 343 -5.15 14.90 -4.07
CA ILE A 343 -6.26 14.20 -4.73
C ILE A 343 -7.58 14.54 -4.03
N SER A 344 -8.69 14.39 -4.76
CA SER A 344 -10.03 14.65 -4.23
C SER A 344 -10.62 13.41 -3.55
N TRP A 345 -11.48 13.64 -2.55
CA TRP A 345 -12.24 12.61 -1.87
C TRP A 345 -13.65 13.09 -1.53
N GLU A 346 -14.64 12.23 -1.75
CA GLU A 346 -16.03 12.47 -1.35
C GLU A 346 -16.77 11.14 -1.19
N ASP A 347 -17.56 11.00 -0.15
CA ASP A 347 -18.48 9.87 0.10
C ASP A 347 -17.83 8.49 -0.11
N GLY A 348 -16.63 8.28 0.45
CA GLY A 348 -15.90 7.01 0.36
C GLY A 348 -15.16 6.78 -0.96
N TYR A 349 -15.12 7.75 -1.84
CA TYR A 349 -14.43 7.66 -3.14
C TYR A 349 -13.33 8.70 -3.26
N ALA A 350 -12.22 8.32 -3.91
CA ALA A 350 -11.13 9.22 -4.26
C ALA A 350 -10.93 9.27 -5.78
N TRP A 351 -10.39 10.39 -6.27
CA TRP A 351 -9.97 10.56 -7.67
C TRP A 351 -8.86 11.58 -7.80
N CYS A 352 -8.04 11.42 -8.82
CA CYS A 352 -7.00 12.40 -9.14
C CYS A 352 -7.62 13.67 -9.71
N ASN A 353 -7.00 14.81 -9.40
CA ASN A 353 -7.29 16.06 -10.10
C ASN A 353 -6.66 16.05 -11.51
N ASP A 354 -6.97 17.05 -12.32
CA ASP A 354 -6.48 17.16 -13.71
C ASP A 354 -5.11 17.87 -13.83
N LEU A 355 -4.41 18.10 -12.72
CA LEU A 355 -3.08 18.70 -12.73
C LEU A 355 -2.03 17.73 -13.27
N PRO A 356 -0.93 18.24 -13.88
CA PRO A 356 0.11 17.42 -14.46
C PRO A 356 0.82 16.52 -13.43
N GLY A 357 1.29 15.36 -13.86
CA GLY A 357 1.99 14.41 -13.02
C GLY A 357 1.07 13.78 -11.98
N LEU A 358 1.51 13.72 -10.73
CA LEU A 358 0.72 13.22 -9.60
C LEU A 358 -0.43 14.15 -9.20
N GLY A 359 -0.42 15.41 -9.66
CA GLY A 359 -1.42 16.38 -9.29
C GLY A 359 -1.31 16.86 -7.84
N ILE A 360 -0.12 16.84 -7.28
CA ILE A 360 0.20 17.26 -5.92
C ILE A 360 1.14 18.48 -5.97
N GLU A 361 0.87 19.47 -5.12
CA GLU A 361 1.71 20.66 -4.94
C GLU A 361 1.87 20.98 -3.45
#